data_17208e527b6359630f18ad18667751ee
#
_entry.id   17208e527b6359630f18ad18667751ee
#
_cell.length_a   1.000
_cell.length_b   1.000
_cell.length_c   1.000
_cell.angle_alpha   90.00
_cell.angle_beta   90.00
_cell.angle_gamma   90.00
#
_symmetry.space_group_name_H-M   'P 1'
#
loop_
_entity.id
_entity.type
_entity.pdbx_description
1 polymer ?
#
loop_
_entity_poly.entity_id
_entity_poly.type
_entity_poly.pdbx_seq_one_letter_code
_entity_poly.pdbx_strand_id
1 'polypeptide(L)'
;MRSFRKLSLLLVFTCISLLAVSQSVSVSGKVTDSKGEGVPGINVIVRGSSKGTATGNDGTFTINAPANSTLVFSGVGFAQQEVSLNGRTEINVQLAASQNELNEVVVTALGINRQAKSLVYATQTIKPGELTGVRDANNVLGSLQGKIANAVITQGSGGVGSGARIVLRGNRSIQGTNNALIVVDGVPIDNSTYSTAGSDFGSVQGSDGASNINPDDIESVTVLRGASAAALYGSQAGNGVIVITTKKGSKDRISVSLNSGAVLESAFALPKVQNSYGQGSLGEFRDSLLTADSWGPKMTGQPWVNYLGQPTTYSPQPDNIKNFFRTAQSFNNSISVSGGNDKSQTYLSYTNNSNEGIVPGNSLLRHTVTLHVT
;
A
#
# COMPACT_ATOMS: atom_id res chain seq x y z
N MET A 1 -8.95 30.46 -61.33
CA MET A 1 -8.91 31.64 -60.44
C MET A 1 -10.09 31.77 -59.45
N ARG A 2 -11.33 31.39 -59.81
CA ARG A 2 -12.50 31.48 -58.88
C ARG A 2 -12.45 30.48 -57.69
N SER A 3 -11.82 29.33 -57.87
CA SER A 3 -11.70 28.29 -56.82
C SER A 3 -10.69 28.68 -55.73
N PHE A 4 -9.58 29.29 -56.09
CA PHE A 4 -8.53 29.76 -55.15
C PHE A 4 -9.04 30.89 -54.23
N ARG A 5 -9.90 31.78 -54.75
CA ARG A 5 -10.54 32.84 -53.95
C ARG A 5 -11.50 32.30 -52.91
N LYS A 6 -12.23 31.23 -53.23
CA LYS A 6 -13.11 30.59 -52.24
C LYS A 6 -12.37 29.83 -51.15
N LEU A 7 -11.23 29.20 -51.48
CA LEU A 7 -10.37 28.52 -50.52
C LEU A 7 -9.69 29.50 -49.59
N SER A 8 -9.21 30.65 -50.13
CA SER A 8 -8.60 31.73 -49.33
C SER A 8 -9.63 32.36 -48.38
N LEU A 9 -10.87 32.56 -48.81
CA LEU A 9 -11.92 33.11 -47.95
C LEU A 9 -12.32 32.12 -46.81
N LEU A 10 -12.34 30.81 -47.10
CA LEU A 10 -12.61 29.80 -46.12
C LEU A 10 -11.49 29.70 -45.04
N LEU A 11 -10.22 29.86 -45.48
CA LEU A 11 -9.07 29.84 -44.58
C LEU A 11 -9.04 31.09 -43.67
N VAL A 12 -9.41 32.25 -44.16
CA VAL A 12 -9.53 33.49 -43.39
C VAL A 12 -10.68 33.40 -42.38
N PHE A 13 -11.81 32.78 -42.74
CA PHE A 13 -12.94 32.59 -41.85
C PHE A 13 -12.64 31.58 -40.73
N THR A 14 -11.86 30.53 -41.02
CA THR A 14 -11.37 29.57 -40.02
C THR A 14 -10.32 30.19 -39.09
N CYS A 15 -9.45 31.10 -39.56
CA CYS A 15 -8.51 31.82 -38.69
C CYS A 15 -9.21 32.82 -37.77
N ILE A 16 -10.30 33.45 -38.20
CA ILE A 16 -11.03 34.43 -37.37
C ILE A 16 -11.82 33.73 -36.25
N SER A 17 -12.29 32.47 -36.45
CA SER A 17 -12.95 31.68 -35.41
C SER A 17 -12.02 31.18 -34.30
N LEU A 18 -10.71 31.18 -34.53
CA LEU A 18 -9.69 30.81 -33.52
C LEU A 18 -9.32 31.96 -32.57
N LEU A 19 -9.78 33.19 -32.84
CA LEU A 19 -9.54 34.35 -31.99
C LEU A 19 -10.66 34.66 -30.99
N ALA A 20 -11.54 33.69 -30.70
CA ALA A 20 -12.43 33.77 -29.55
C ALA A 20 -11.62 33.64 -28.24
N VAL A 21 -10.80 34.65 -27.98
CA VAL A 21 -10.12 34.82 -26.67
C VAL A 21 -11.22 34.97 -25.66
N SER A 22 -11.35 33.94 -24.81
CA SER A 22 -12.21 34.02 -23.65
C SER A 22 -11.82 35.27 -22.83
N GLN A 23 -12.67 36.26 -22.84
CA GLN A 23 -12.43 37.46 -22.05
C GLN A 23 -12.41 37.08 -20.59
N SER A 24 -11.24 37.14 -19.98
CA SER A 24 -11.09 36.97 -18.55
C SER A 24 -11.48 38.25 -17.85
N VAL A 25 -12.39 38.14 -16.90
CA VAL A 25 -12.86 39.27 -16.08
C VAL A 25 -12.21 39.15 -14.72
N SER A 26 -11.76 40.26 -14.14
CA SER A 26 -11.32 40.27 -12.73
C SER A 26 -12.55 40.25 -11.82
N VAL A 27 -12.63 39.19 -11.04
CA VAL A 27 -13.73 38.97 -10.07
C VAL A 27 -13.16 39.15 -8.69
N SER A 28 -13.80 40.00 -7.88
CA SER A 28 -13.47 40.23 -6.48
C SER A 28 -14.66 39.89 -5.58
N GLY A 29 -14.40 39.72 -4.32
CA GLY A 29 -15.47 39.48 -3.36
C GLY A 29 -14.95 39.14 -1.98
N LYS A 30 -15.89 38.82 -1.09
CA LYS A 30 -15.62 38.48 0.30
C LYS A 30 -16.27 37.14 0.64
N VAL A 31 -15.49 36.29 1.30
CA VAL A 31 -15.98 35.04 1.87
C VAL A 31 -16.18 35.23 3.38
N THR A 32 -17.36 34.93 3.84
CA THR A 32 -17.73 35.06 5.25
C THR A 32 -18.23 33.74 5.83
N ASP A 33 -18.15 33.61 7.13
CA ASP A 33 -18.78 32.51 7.88
C ASP A 33 -20.28 32.77 8.14
N SER A 34 -20.92 31.86 8.87
CA SER A 34 -22.35 32.00 9.27
C SER A 34 -22.61 33.19 10.20
N LYS A 35 -21.58 33.80 10.81
CA LYS A 35 -21.67 34.97 11.67
C LYS A 35 -21.37 36.28 10.92
N GLY A 36 -20.99 36.20 9.65
CA GLY A 36 -20.60 37.34 8.82
C GLY A 36 -19.16 37.79 8.98
N GLU A 37 -18.31 37.01 9.69
CA GLU A 37 -16.89 37.27 9.83
C GLU A 37 -16.14 36.82 8.58
N GLY A 38 -15.11 37.56 8.12
CA GLY A 38 -14.31 37.19 6.97
C GLY A 38 -13.47 35.97 7.25
N VAL A 39 -13.48 34.98 6.35
CA VAL A 39 -12.74 33.72 6.52
C VAL A 39 -11.45 33.74 5.73
N PRO A 40 -10.27 33.70 6.37
CA PRO A 40 -8.97 33.63 5.69
C PRO A 40 -8.67 32.20 5.19
N GLY A 41 -7.82 32.10 4.15
CA GLY A 41 -7.27 30.84 3.70
C GLY A 41 -8.25 29.92 2.95
N ILE A 42 -9.38 30.45 2.47
CA ILE A 42 -10.31 29.70 1.60
C ILE A 42 -9.73 29.70 0.19
N ASN A 43 -9.59 28.50 -0.39
CA ASN A 43 -9.20 28.34 -1.78
C ASN A 43 -10.36 28.66 -2.71
N VAL A 44 -10.14 29.56 -3.65
CA VAL A 44 -11.08 29.96 -4.70
C VAL A 44 -10.50 29.54 -6.05
N ILE A 45 -11.11 28.53 -6.68
CA ILE A 45 -10.60 27.91 -7.90
C ILE A 45 -11.64 28.01 -9.01
N VAL A 46 -11.19 28.29 -10.24
CA VAL A 46 -12.06 28.21 -11.42
C VAL A 46 -12.28 26.75 -11.79
N ARG A 47 -13.54 26.30 -11.82
CA ARG A 47 -13.89 24.92 -12.12
C ARG A 47 -13.31 24.46 -13.46
N GLY A 48 -12.62 23.32 -13.46
CA GLY A 48 -11.99 22.76 -14.67
C GLY A 48 -10.67 23.45 -15.08
N SER A 49 -10.11 24.31 -14.20
CA SER A 49 -8.83 24.99 -14.43
C SER A 49 -7.93 24.86 -13.22
N SER A 50 -6.62 24.98 -13.43
CA SER A 50 -5.62 25.08 -12.35
C SER A 50 -5.49 26.51 -11.78
N LYS A 51 -6.25 27.49 -12.30
CA LYS A 51 -6.22 28.86 -11.82
C LYS A 51 -7.00 29.00 -10.52
N GLY A 52 -6.34 29.48 -9.48
CA GLY A 52 -6.94 29.71 -8.17
C GLY A 52 -6.24 30.81 -7.40
N THR A 53 -6.89 31.26 -6.33
CA THR A 53 -6.37 32.20 -5.34
C THR A 53 -6.84 31.76 -3.94
N ALA A 54 -6.28 32.33 -2.88
CA ALA A 54 -6.76 32.13 -1.52
C ALA A 54 -7.28 33.46 -0.96
N THR A 55 -8.25 33.39 -0.05
CA THR A 55 -8.75 34.58 0.66
C THR A 55 -7.71 35.16 1.61
N GLY A 56 -7.63 36.48 1.66
CA GLY A 56 -6.82 37.24 2.61
C GLY A 56 -7.33 37.15 4.06
N ASN A 57 -6.62 37.82 4.97
CA ASN A 57 -6.93 37.80 6.40
C ASN A 57 -8.34 38.33 6.73
N ASP A 58 -8.90 39.17 5.89
CA ASP A 58 -10.23 39.77 5.99
C ASP A 58 -11.32 39.03 5.22
N GLY A 59 -10.94 37.88 4.60
CA GLY A 59 -11.82 37.05 3.78
C GLY A 59 -11.97 37.55 2.33
N THR A 60 -11.27 38.62 1.90
CA THR A 60 -11.37 39.13 0.54
C THR A 60 -10.53 38.30 -0.44
N PHE A 61 -10.97 38.23 -1.69
CA PHE A 61 -10.25 37.56 -2.77
C PHE A 61 -10.37 38.32 -4.09
N THR A 62 -9.42 38.11 -4.97
CA THR A 62 -9.47 38.59 -6.36
C THR A 62 -8.92 37.48 -7.27
N ILE A 63 -9.68 37.15 -8.33
CA ILE A 63 -9.32 36.10 -9.28
C ILE A 63 -9.71 36.52 -10.70
N ASN A 64 -8.84 36.20 -11.68
CA ASN A 64 -9.16 36.39 -13.10
C ASN A 64 -9.78 35.11 -13.67
N ALA A 65 -11.05 35.20 -14.06
CA ALA A 65 -11.82 34.05 -14.54
C ALA A 65 -12.64 34.39 -15.79
N PRO A 66 -12.96 33.43 -16.66
CA PRO A 66 -13.91 33.64 -17.76
C PRO A 66 -15.28 34.07 -17.22
N ALA A 67 -15.95 34.99 -17.92
CA ALA A 67 -17.21 35.60 -17.46
C ALA A 67 -18.36 34.62 -17.15
N ASN A 68 -18.35 33.44 -17.79
CA ASN A 68 -19.36 32.40 -17.60
C ASN A 68 -18.82 31.15 -16.85
N SER A 69 -17.72 31.30 -16.12
CA SER A 69 -17.15 30.19 -15.33
C SER A 69 -17.84 30.06 -13.98
N THR A 70 -17.58 28.92 -13.32
CA THR A 70 -18.03 28.63 -11.94
C THR A 70 -16.80 28.67 -11.03
N LEU A 71 -16.91 29.42 -9.93
CA LEU A 71 -15.92 29.43 -8.88
C LEU A 71 -16.26 28.36 -7.84
N VAL A 72 -15.27 27.62 -7.39
CA VAL A 72 -15.34 26.63 -6.33
C VAL A 72 -14.62 27.16 -5.11
N PHE A 73 -15.34 27.33 -4.03
CA PHE A 73 -14.83 27.78 -2.72
C PHE A 73 -14.63 26.56 -1.83
N SER A 74 -13.43 26.35 -1.30
CA SER A 74 -13.11 25.22 -0.43
C SER A 74 -12.09 25.61 0.63
N GLY A 75 -12.28 25.12 1.86
CA GLY A 75 -11.40 25.37 2.99
C GLY A 75 -11.61 24.40 4.14
N VAL A 76 -10.61 24.29 5.00
CA VAL A 76 -10.69 23.42 6.18
C VAL A 76 -11.77 23.92 7.13
N GLY A 77 -12.71 23.06 7.49
CA GLY A 77 -13.83 23.39 8.39
C GLY A 77 -15.05 24.02 7.72
N PHE A 78 -15.07 24.19 6.40
CA PHE A 78 -16.19 24.74 5.65
C PHE A 78 -16.68 23.78 4.55
N ALA A 79 -17.98 23.78 4.29
CA ALA A 79 -18.56 23.04 3.19
C ALA A 79 -18.14 23.66 1.85
N GLN A 80 -17.75 22.84 0.90
CA GLN A 80 -17.44 23.28 -0.45
C GLN A 80 -18.69 23.88 -1.08
N GLN A 81 -18.55 25.06 -1.71
CA GLN A 81 -19.62 25.76 -2.39
C GLN A 81 -19.22 26.15 -3.80
N GLU A 82 -20.11 25.96 -4.76
CA GLU A 82 -19.92 26.35 -6.15
C GLU A 82 -20.81 27.54 -6.48
N VAL A 83 -20.24 28.57 -7.11
CA VAL A 83 -20.97 29.77 -7.50
C VAL A 83 -20.65 30.14 -8.94
N SER A 84 -21.68 30.17 -9.80
CA SER A 84 -21.54 30.59 -11.19
C SER A 84 -21.41 32.10 -11.31
N LEU A 85 -20.45 32.58 -12.10
CA LEU A 85 -20.19 34.00 -12.28
C LEU A 85 -21.31 34.72 -13.01
N ASN A 86 -21.82 34.14 -14.07
CA ASN A 86 -22.87 34.73 -14.91
C ASN A 86 -22.62 36.20 -15.25
N GLY A 87 -21.35 36.54 -15.56
CA GLY A 87 -20.94 37.92 -15.91
C GLY A 87 -20.75 38.87 -14.72
N ARG A 88 -20.95 38.41 -13.47
CA ARG A 88 -20.76 39.26 -12.27
C ARG A 88 -19.26 39.43 -11.97
N THR A 89 -18.89 40.64 -11.57
CA THR A 89 -17.52 41.01 -11.19
C THR A 89 -17.30 41.06 -9.70
N GLU A 90 -18.39 41.04 -8.91
CA GLU A 90 -18.36 40.99 -7.47
C GLU A 90 -19.22 39.84 -6.95
N ILE A 91 -18.63 39.01 -6.08
CA ILE A 91 -19.27 37.81 -5.53
C ILE A 91 -18.95 37.70 -4.05
N ASN A 92 -19.95 37.87 -3.23
CA ASN A 92 -19.87 37.63 -1.80
C ASN A 92 -20.47 36.25 -1.49
N VAL A 93 -19.74 35.42 -0.73
CA VAL A 93 -20.13 34.04 -0.44
C VAL A 93 -20.12 33.84 1.07
N GLN A 94 -21.23 33.31 1.60
CA GLN A 94 -21.28 32.86 2.96
C GLN A 94 -21.11 31.34 3.00
N LEU A 95 -20.04 30.86 3.63
CA LEU A 95 -19.78 29.44 3.77
C LEU A 95 -20.42 28.90 5.07
N ALA A 96 -21.12 27.80 4.94
CA ALA A 96 -21.55 27.04 6.08
C ALA A 96 -20.38 26.28 6.69
N ALA A 97 -20.28 26.25 8.01
CA ALA A 97 -19.33 25.36 8.65
C ALA A 97 -19.58 23.92 8.18
N SER A 98 -18.56 23.25 7.71
CA SER A 98 -18.65 21.84 7.38
C SER A 98 -18.85 21.08 8.69
N GLN A 99 -20.04 20.56 8.91
CA GLN A 99 -20.27 19.53 9.92
C GLN A 99 -19.70 18.18 9.51
N ASN A 100 -18.93 18.13 8.43
CA ASN A 100 -18.03 17.01 8.17
C ASN A 100 -16.86 17.09 9.18
N GLU A 101 -17.16 16.94 10.46
CA GLU A 101 -16.27 16.19 11.31
C GLU A 101 -15.91 14.95 10.50
N LEU A 102 -14.63 14.73 10.31
CA LEU A 102 -14.12 13.45 9.78
C LEU A 102 -14.71 12.36 10.68
N ASN A 103 -15.94 11.95 10.38
CA ASN A 103 -16.56 10.78 10.99
C ASN A 103 -15.79 9.60 10.43
N GLU A 104 -14.62 9.34 11.02
CA GLU A 104 -13.87 8.15 10.73
C GLU A 104 -14.77 6.96 11.06
N VAL A 105 -15.31 6.37 10.00
CA VAL A 105 -16.13 5.17 10.11
C VAL A 105 -15.17 4.00 10.19
N VAL A 106 -15.20 3.29 11.28
CA VAL A 106 -14.42 2.10 11.53
C VAL A 106 -15.31 0.88 11.28
N VAL A 107 -14.86 -0.04 10.48
CA VAL A 107 -15.49 -1.35 10.36
C VAL A 107 -15.20 -2.12 11.64
N THR A 108 -16.24 -2.39 12.42
CA THR A 108 -16.16 -3.18 13.64
C THR A 108 -16.45 -4.66 13.36
N ALA A 109 -16.64 -5.45 14.41
CA ALA A 109 -16.99 -6.87 14.29
C ALA A 109 -18.21 -7.07 13.37
N LEU A 110 -18.20 -8.18 12.65
CA LEU A 110 -19.28 -8.59 11.72
C LEU A 110 -19.53 -7.62 10.56
N GLY A 111 -18.54 -6.81 10.17
CA GLY A 111 -18.67 -5.86 9.07
C GLY A 111 -19.56 -4.64 9.37
N ILE A 112 -19.91 -4.38 10.63
CA ILE A 112 -20.77 -3.26 11.01
C ILE A 112 -19.95 -1.97 11.03
N ASN A 113 -20.37 -0.99 10.25
CA ASN A 113 -19.77 0.35 10.26
C ASN A 113 -20.22 1.14 11.49
N ARG A 114 -19.27 1.59 12.31
CA ARG A 114 -19.51 2.48 13.44
C ARG A 114 -18.58 3.68 13.39
N GLN A 115 -19.04 4.80 13.95
CA GLN A 115 -18.19 5.97 14.09
C GLN A 115 -17.10 5.68 15.12
N ALA A 116 -15.83 6.00 14.82
CA ALA A 116 -14.70 5.79 15.73
C ALA A 116 -14.95 6.40 17.12
N LYS A 117 -15.61 7.54 17.19
CA LYS A 117 -16.00 8.24 18.43
C LYS A 117 -16.98 7.45 19.31
N SER A 118 -17.77 6.54 18.74
CA SER A 118 -18.74 5.73 19.48
C SER A 118 -18.13 4.46 20.07
N LEU A 119 -16.86 4.19 19.78
CA LEU A 119 -16.18 2.98 20.27
C LEU A 119 -15.52 3.26 21.62
N VAL A 120 -15.85 2.43 22.60
CA VAL A 120 -15.26 2.49 23.95
C VAL A 120 -13.88 1.85 24.05
N TYR A 121 -13.31 1.45 22.91
CA TYR A 121 -12.00 0.78 22.82
C TYR A 121 -11.15 1.38 21.71
N ALA A 122 -9.82 1.31 21.90
CA ALA A 122 -8.88 1.85 20.93
C ALA A 122 -8.83 0.99 19.67
N THR A 123 -9.16 1.58 18.54
CA THR A 123 -9.00 1.03 17.20
C THR A 123 -7.95 1.82 16.42
N GLN A 124 -7.34 1.17 15.47
CA GLN A 124 -6.50 1.82 14.48
C GLN A 124 -6.91 1.32 13.11
N THR A 125 -7.22 2.24 12.21
CA THR A 125 -7.57 1.91 10.82
C THR A 125 -6.45 2.35 9.90
N ILE A 126 -6.08 1.48 8.98
CA ILE A 126 -5.06 1.71 7.95
C ILE A 126 -5.78 1.76 6.61
N LYS A 127 -5.54 2.82 5.85
CA LYS A 127 -6.19 3.07 4.56
C LYS A 127 -5.45 2.34 3.42
N PRO A 128 -6.10 2.10 2.26
CA PRO A 128 -5.50 1.38 1.13
C PRO A 128 -4.19 1.98 0.64
N GLY A 129 -4.10 3.31 0.53
CA GLY A 129 -2.90 4.01 0.08
C GLY A 129 -1.69 3.80 0.99
N GLU A 130 -1.91 3.58 2.28
CA GLU A 130 -0.84 3.25 3.22
C GLU A 130 -0.34 1.81 3.06
N LEU A 131 -1.22 0.88 2.64
CA LEU A 131 -0.85 -0.52 2.38
C LEU A 131 -0.06 -0.68 1.10
N THR A 132 -0.47 0.05 0.06
CA THR A 132 0.09 -0.11 -1.30
C THR A 132 1.32 0.77 -1.55
N GLY A 133 1.57 1.79 -0.73
CA GLY A 133 2.72 2.69 -0.87
C GLY A 133 4.07 2.03 -0.61
N VAL A 134 4.16 1.13 0.36
CA VAL A 134 5.31 0.25 0.60
C VAL A 134 4.78 -1.16 0.68
N ARG A 135 4.96 -1.92 -0.39
CA ARG A 135 4.45 -3.30 -0.51
C ARG A 135 5.52 -4.27 -0.03
N ASP A 136 5.08 -5.23 0.77
CA ASP A 136 5.81 -6.47 0.92
C ASP A 136 5.41 -7.41 -0.23
N ALA A 137 6.39 -7.90 -0.96
CA ALA A 137 6.17 -8.80 -2.08
C ALA A 137 5.60 -10.16 -1.65
N ASN A 138 5.79 -10.53 -0.39
CA ASN A 138 5.54 -11.88 0.10
C ASN A 138 4.18 -12.03 0.81
N ASN A 139 3.82 -11.05 1.65
CA ASN A 139 2.63 -11.18 2.50
C ASN A 139 2.02 -9.81 2.82
N VAL A 140 0.68 -9.73 2.81
CA VAL A 140 -0.04 -8.50 3.19
C VAL A 140 0.31 -8.03 4.61
N LEU A 141 0.58 -8.96 5.53
CA LEU A 141 0.96 -8.63 6.90
C LEU A 141 2.31 -7.92 6.96
N GLY A 142 3.25 -8.26 6.09
CA GLY A 142 4.52 -7.55 5.96
C GLY A 142 4.33 -6.07 5.60
N SER A 143 3.37 -5.77 4.74
CA SER A 143 3.00 -4.39 4.38
C SER A 143 2.45 -3.57 5.55
N LEU A 144 2.05 -4.20 6.64
CA LEU A 144 1.58 -3.57 7.88
C LEU A 144 2.72 -3.23 8.86
N GLN A 145 3.93 -3.71 8.60
CA GLN A 145 5.09 -3.46 9.47
C GLN A 145 5.38 -1.96 9.58
N GLY A 146 5.56 -1.49 10.82
CA GLY A 146 5.77 -0.07 11.13
C GLY A 146 4.51 0.81 11.05
N LYS A 147 3.37 0.28 10.57
CA LYS A 147 2.12 1.05 10.44
C LYS A 147 1.14 0.78 11.59
N ILE A 148 1.29 -0.34 12.29
CA ILE A 148 0.47 -0.68 13.47
C ILE A 148 1.25 -0.37 14.73
N ALA A 149 0.70 0.50 15.57
CA ALA A 149 1.31 0.81 16.85
C ALA A 149 1.29 -0.42 17.79
N ASN A 150 2.41 -0.69 18.45
CA ASN A 150 2.59 -1.82 19.37
C ASN A 150 2.35 -3.21 18.73
N ALA A 151 2.65 -3.35 17.44
CA ALA A 151 2.66 -4.63 16.74
C ALA A 151 4.10 -5.04 16.42
N VAL A 152 4.40 -6.31 16.62
CA VAL A 152 5.62 -6.94 16.14
C VAL A 152 5.22 -7.89 15.02
N ILE A 153 5.70 -7.61 13.82
CA ILE A 153 5.45 -8.44 12.65
C ILE A 153 6.77 -9.08 12.24
N THR A 154 6.80 -10.40 12.22
CA THR A 154 7.98 -11.18 11.87
C THR A 154 7.62 -12.07 10.69
N GLN A 155 8.35 -11.92 9.61
CA GLN A 155 8.20 -12.78 8.43
C GLN A 155 8.82 -14.15 8.70
N GLY A 156 8.25 -15.16 8.07
CA GLY A 156 8.77 -16.51 8.12
C GLY A 156 10.11 -16.67 7.39
N SER A 157 10.90 -17.64 7.80
CA SER A 157 12.21 -17.96 7.23
C SER A 157 12.13 -18.72 5.88
N GLY A 158 10.93 -19.11 5.43
CA GLY A 158 10.74 -19.90 4.21
C GLY A 158 10.96 -19.14 2.89
N GLY A 159 11.27 -17.85 2.95
CA GLY A 159 11.47 -17.02 1.75
C GLY A 159 10.16 -16.55 1.14
N VAL A 160 10.09 -16.50 -0.19
CA VAL A 160 8.94 -15.97 -0.92
C VAL A 160 7.68 -16.79 -0.65
N GLY A 161 6.59 -16.11 -0.28
CA GLY A 161 5.32 -16.76 0.03
C GLY A 161 5.22 -17.37 1.43
N SER A 162 6.25 -17.19 2.29
CA SER A 162 6.17 -17.63 3.67
C SER A 162 5.17 -16.83 4.48
N GLY A 163 4.57 -17.47 5.49
CA GLY A 163 3.66 -16.82 6.41
C GLY A 163 4.34 -15.77 7.29
N ALA A 164 3.55 -14.93 7.92
CA ALA A 164 4.03 -13.92 8.85
C ALA A 164 3.37 -14.06 10.21
N ARG A 165 4.16 -13.89 11.26
CA ARG A 165 3.67 -13.82 12.62
C ARG A 165 3.38 -12.39 13.01
N ILE A 166 2.19 -12.13 13.54
CA ILE A 166 1.83 -10.82 14.04
C ILE A 166 1.40 -10.89 15.51
N VAL A 167 2.10 -10.16 16.35
CA VAL A 167 1.87 -10.10 17.80
C VAL A 167 1.51 -8.67 18.17
N LEU A 168 0.35 -8.52 18.80
CA LEU A 168 -0.15 -7.24 19.29
C LEU A 168 0.09 -7.14 20.81
N ARG A 169 0.75 -6.04 21.25
CA ARG A 169 1.04 -5.76 22.66
C ARG A 169 1.95 -6.79 23.37
N GLY A 170 2.79 -7.49 22.61
CA GLY A 170 3.74 -8.47 23.15
C GLY A 170 3.17 -9.88 23.39
N ASN A 171 4.04 -10.81 23.76
CA ASN A 171 3.67 -12.19 24.03
C ASN A 171 2.92 -12.31 25.36
N ARG A 172 1.81 -13.01 25.38
CA ARG A 172 0.95 -13.21 26.55
C ARG A 172 0.97 -14.66 27.05
N SER A 173 1.32 -15.59 26.20
CA SER A 173 1.41 -17.01 26.50
C SER A 173 2.81 -17.54 26.25
N ILE A 174 3.29 -18.41 27.12
CA ILE A 174 4.57 -19.11 26.97
C ILE A 174 4.38 -20.38 26.11
N GLN A 175 3.24 -21.06 26.24
CA GLN A 175 2.98 -22.35 25.57
C GLN A 175 1.97 -22.24 24.42
N GLY A 176 1.12 -21.20 24.41
CA GLY A 176 0.10 -21.00 23.39
C GLY A 176 0.54 -20.06 22.27
N THR A 177 -0.29 -19.99 21.23
CA THR A 177 -0.09 -19.01 20.17
C THR A 177 -0.26 -17.58 20.69
N ASN A 178 0.60 -16.68 20.25
CA ASN A 178 0.50 -15.24 20.52
C ASN A 178 0.07 -14.45 19.28
N ASN A 179 -0.27 -15.14 18.18
CA ASN A 179 -0.70 -14.49 16.95
C ASN A 179 -2.05 -13.79 17.13
N ALA A 180 -2.20 -12.64 16.53
CA ALA A 180 -3.49 -11.98 16.38
C ALA A 180 -4.40 -12.80 15.45
N LEU A 181 -5.70 -12.82 15.75
CA LEU A 181 -6.69 -13.41 14.87
C LEU A 181 -6.86 -12.53 13.62
N ILE A 182 -6.93 -13.15 12.45
CA ILE A 182 -7.23 -12.44 11.21
C ILE A 182 -8.66 -12.73 10.79
N VAL A 183 -9.40 -11.69 10.48
CA VAL A 183 -10.79 -11.73 10.04
C VAL A 183 -10.92 -11.02 8.72
N VAL A 184 -11.45 -11.68 7.71
CA VAL A 184 -11.69 -11.11 6.38
C VAL A 184 -13.20 -11.02 6.15
N ASP A 185 -13.70 -9.83 5.91
CA ASP A 185 -15.13 -9.53 5.71
C ASP A 185 -16.06 -10.17 6.76
N GLY A 186 -15.59 -10.19 8.01
CA GLY A 186 -16.32 -10.75 9.15
C GLY A 186 -16.09 -12.23 9.40
N VAL A 187 -15.38 -12.94 8.53
CA VAL A 187 -15.07 -14.38 8.66
C VAL A 187 -13.66 -14.57 9.20
N PRO A 188 -13.47 -15.23 10.36
CA PRO A 188 -12.16 -15.61 10.86
C PRO A 188 -11.47 -16.56 9.89
N ILE A 189 -10.20 -16.33 9.59
CA ILE A 189 -9.38 -17.23 8.79
C ILE A 189 -8.31 -17.89 9.65
N ASP A 190 -7.96 -19.12 9.29
CA ASP A 190 -6.82 -19.79 9.90
C ASP A 190 -5.52 -19.18 9.37
N ASN A 191 -4.74 -18.59 10.28
CA ASN A 191 -3.43 -18.02 10.01
C ASN A 191 -2.32 -18.80 10.71
N SER A 192 -2.52 -20.08 10.95
CA SER A 192 -1.44 -20.98 11.38
C SER A 192 -0.47 -21.19 10.22
N THR A 193 0.82 -21.11 10.52
CA THR A 193 1.86 -21.41 9.55
C THR A 193 2.10 -22.90 9.51
N TYR A 194 2.03 -23.48 8.33
CA TYR A 194 2.45 -24.87 8.14
C TYR A 194 3.97 -24.91 8.22
N SER A 195 4.51 -25.62 9.20
CA SER A 195 5.92 -25.95 9.24
C SER A 195 6.10 -27.45 9.03
N THR A 196 6.97 -27.85 8.13
CA THR A 196 7.41 -29.23 8.09
C THR A 196 8.33 -29.47 9.29
N ALA A 197 7.77 -30.02 10.38
CA ALA A 197 8.57 -30.38 11.54
C ALA A 197 9.47 -31.58 11.19
N GLY A 198 10.76 -31.49 11.55
CA GLY A 198 11.57 -32.66 11.75
C GLY A 198 12.57 -33.05 10.67
N SER A 199 13.32 -32.11 10.12
CA SER A 199 14.65 -32.44 9.61
C SER A 199 15.72 -31.93 10.57
N ASP A 200 16.85 -32.58 10.65
CA ASP A 200 18.03 -32.13 11.42
C ASP A 200 18.56 -30.75 11.01
N PHE A 201 18.04 -30.21 9.90
CA PHE A 201 18.37 -28.90 9.34
C PHE A 201 17.30 -27.83 9.60
N GLY A 202 16.33 -28.08 10.49
CA GLY A 202 15.26 -27.15 10.83
C GLY A 202 13.98 -27.32 9.99
N SER A 203 12.92 -26.65 10.41
CA SER A 203 11.64 -26.66 9.69
C SER A 203 11.58 -25.52 8.68
N VAL A 204 11.12 -25.81 7.47
CA VAL A 204 10.77 -24.77 6.48
C VAL A 204 9.39 -24.25 6.84
N GLN A 205 9.29 -22.95 7.07
CA GLN A 205 8.02 -22.29 7.34
C GLN A 205 7.28 -22.05 6.03
N GLY A 206 6.12 -22.65 5.86
CA GLY A 206 5.26 -22.50 4.70
C GLY A 206 4.42 -21.21 4.72
N SER A 207 3.43 -21.16 3.84
CA SER A 207 2.47 -20.05 3.76
C SER A 207 1.46 -20.11 4.92
N ASP A 208 0.75 -19.01 5.12
CA ASP A 208 -0.39 -18.85 6.02
C ASP A 208 -1.64 -18.37 5.28
N GLY A 209 -2.79 -18.27 5.97
CA GLY A 209 -4.02 -17.79 5.37
C GLY A 209 -3.94 -16.34 4.86
N ALA A 210 -3.21 -15.48 5.58
CA ALA A 210 -3.05 -14.08 5.21
C ALA A 210 -2.20 -13.89 3.96
N SER A 211 -1.27 -14.79 3.67
CA SER A 211 -0.45 -14.72 2.47
C SER A 211 -1.26 -14.83 1.18
N ASN A 212 -2.48 -15.40 1.24
CA ASN A 212 -3.37 -15.53 0.09
C ASN A 212 -4.20 -14.28 -0.19
N ILE A 213 -4.19 -13.29 0.72
CA ILE A 213 -4.95 -12.06 0.55
C ILE A 213 -4.17 -11.10 -0.36
N ASN A 214 -4.83 -10.61 -1.41
CA ASN A 214 -4.24 -9.61 -2.28
C ASN A 214 -4.35 -8.21 -1.65
N PRO A 215 -3.23 -7.50 -1.39
CA PRO A 215 -3.26 -6.15 -0.83
C PRO A 215 -4.04 -5.13 -1.67
N ASP A 216 -4.10 -5.32 -3.00
CA ASP A 216 -4.82 -4.42 -3.91
C ASP A 216 -6.34 -4.51 -3.78
N ASP A 217 -6.86 -5.62 -3.27
CA ASP A 217 -8.30 -5.84 -3.06
C ASP A 217 -8.77 -5.36 -1.66
N ILE A 218 -7.87 -4.84 -0.84
CA ILE A 218 -8.21 -4.37 0.50
C ILE A 218 -8.73 -2.94 0.45
N GLU A 219 -9.87 -2.71 1.10
CA GLU A 219 -10.46 -1.39 1.34
C GLU A 219 -9.94 -0.76 2.63
N SER A 220 -9.81 -1.56 3.70
CA SER A 220 -9.28 -1.08 4.97
C SER A 220 -8.79 -2.23 5.84
N VAL A 221 -7.85 -1.92 6.73
CA VAL A 221 -7.43 -2.84 7.80
C VAL A 221 -7.66 -2.17 9.14
N THR A 222 -8.49 -2.78 9.97
CA THR A 222 -8.80 -2.30 11.31
C THR A 222 -8.19 -3.21 12.36
N VAL A 223 -7.44 -2.66 13.28
CA VAL A 223 -6.79 -3.39 14.38
C VAL A 223 -7.58 -3.21 15.66
N LEU A 224 -8.11 -4.30 16.19
CA LEU A 224 -8.82 -4.37 17.46
C LEU A 224 -7.90 -4.97 18.52
N ARG A 225 -7.72 -4.26 19.64
CA ARG A 225 -6.73 -4.64 20.64
C ARG A 225 -7.37 -5.05 21.96
N GLY A 226 -6.85 -6.13 22.55
CA GLY A 226 -7.17 -6.52 23.92
C GLY A 226 -8.55 -7.14 24.13
N ALA A 227 -9.12 -6.98 25.31
CA ALA A 227 -10.35 -7.63 25.74
C ALA A 227 -11.59 -7.33 24.88
N SER A 228 -11.64 -6.14 24.26
CA SER A 228 -12.70 -5.78 23.34
C SER A 228 -12.75 -6.65 22.08
N ALA A 229 -11.60 -7.09 21.58
CA ALA A 229 -11.52 -8.05 20.48
C ALA A 229 -12.08 -9.41 20.89
N ALA A 230 -11.75 -9.86 22.11
CA ALA A 230 -12.25 -11.13 22.64
C ALA A 230 -13.76 -11.10 22.91
N ALA A 231 -14.33 -9.95 23.28
CA ALA A 231 -15.78 -9.78 23.44
C ALA A 231 -16.55 -9.94 22.11
N LEU A 232 -15.89 -9.64 20.98
CA LEU A 232 -16.52 -9.68 19.66
C LEU A 232 -16.31 -11.00 18.92
N TYR A 233 -15.13 -11.62 19.08
CA TYR A 233 -14.71 -12.82 18.35
C TYR A 233 -14.37 -14.01 19.27
N GLY A 234 -14.69 -13.92 20.56
CA GLY A 234 -14.45 -15.00 21.52
C GLY A 234 -12.99 -15.12 21.95
N SER A 235 -12.68 -16.25 22.60
CA SER A 235 -11.36 -16.51 23.20
C SER A 235 -10.19 -16.51 22.20
N GLN A 236 -10.44 -16.87 20.95
CA GLN A 236 -9.43 -16.86 19.88
C GLN A 236 -8.90 -15.46 19.60
N ALA A 237 -9.69 -14.44 19.89
CA ALA A 237 -9.33 -13.04 19.73
C ALA A 237 -8.59 -12.43 20.95
N GLY A 238 -8.25 -13.24 21.95
CA GLY A 238 -7.58 -12.79 23.18
C GLY A 238 -6.26 -12.03 22.93
N ASN A 239 -5.56 -12.35 21.86
CA ASN A 239 -4.32 -11.71 21.44
C ASN A 239 -4.56 -10.47 20.56
N GLY A 240 -5.82 -10.10 20.31
CA GLY A 240 -6.24 -9.03 19.38
C GLY A 240 -6.68 -9.57 18.03
N VAL A 241 -7.29 -8.69 17.24
CA VAL A 241 -7.84 -9.04 15.92
C VAL A 241 -7.40 -8.02 14.89
N ILE A 242 -7.09 -8.50 13.70
CA ILE A 242 -6.90 -7.70 12.50
C ILE A 242 -8.09 -7.98 11.59
N VAL A 243 -8.95 -6.97 11.43
CA VAL A 243 -10.11 -7.04 10.55
C VAL A 243 -9.72 -6.44 9.21
N ILE A 244 -9.76 -7.25 8.17
CA ILE A 244 -9.51 -6.87 6.78
C ILE A 244 -10.86 -6.76 6.10
N THR A 245 -11.12 -5.60 5.50
CA THR A 245 -12.32 -5.37 4.69
C THR A 245 -11.89 -5.30 3.24
N THR A 246 -12.54 -6.08 2.37
CA THR A 246 -12.26 -6.08 0.94
C THR A 246 -13.07 -5.04 0.19
N LYS A 247 -12.56 -4.62 -0.97
CA LYS A 247 -13.22 -3.66 -1.86
C LYS A 247 -14.52 -4.24 -2.40
N LYS A 248 -15.52 -3.38 -2.48
CA LYS A 248 -16.84 -3.67 -3.05
C LYS A 248 -17.07 -2.86 -4.31
N GLY A 249 -18.11 -3.19 -5.05
CA GLY A 249 -18.57 -2.40 -6.19
C GLY A 249 -18.90 -0.96 -5.79
N SER A 250 -18.68 -0.02 -6.68
CA SER A 250 -19.03 1.38 -6.48
C SER A 250 -20.40 1.67 -7.09
N LYS A 251 -21.20 2.50 -6.38
CA LYS A 251 -22.47 2.99 -6.88
C LYS A 251 -22.26 4.13 -7.88
N ASP A 252 -23.12 4.19 -8.90
CA ASP A 252 -23.28 5.30 -9.84
C ASP A 252 -22.08 5.64 -10.75
N ARG A 253 -21.02 4.86 -10.72
CA ARG A 253 -19.87 5.06 -11.62
C ARG A 253 -19.11 3.77 -11.88
N ILE A 254 -18.60 3.63 -13.09
CA ILE A 254 -17.62 2.61 -13.41
C ILE A 254 -16.23 3.19 -13.12
N SER A 255 -15.45 2.46 -12.33
CA SER A 255 -14.07 2.81 -12.01
C SER A 255 -13.16 1.67 -12.44
N VAL A 256 -12.11 2.01 -13.17
CA VAL A 256 -11.05 1.06 -13.55
C VAL A 256 -9.75 1.53 -12.88
N SER A 257 -9.11 0.63 -12.14
CA SER A 257 -7.83 0.88 -11.50
C SER A 257 -6.78 -0.09 -12.03
N LEU A 258 -5.62 0.43 -12.37
CA LEU A 258 -4.44 -0.33 -12.78
C LEU A 258 -3.30 -0.01 -11.81
N ASN A 259 -2.73 -1.05 -11.19
CA ASN A 259 -1.56 -0.93 -10.35
C ASN A 259 -0.45 -1.83 -10.90
N SER A 260 0.74 -1.28 -11.03
CA SER A 260 1.94 -2.04 -11.42
C SER A 260 3.08 -1.61 -10.51
N GLY A 261 3.80 -2.58 -9.97
CA GLY A 261 4.91 -2.35 -9.07
C GLY A 261 6.02 -3.35 -9.27
N ALA A 262 7.26 -2.89 -9.09
CA ALA A 262 8.43 -3.72 -9.06
C ALA A 262 9.21 -3.44 -7.77
N VAL A 263 9.70 -4.50 -7.13
CA VAL A 263 10.55 -4.43 -5.93
C VAL A 263 11.82 -5.21 -6.21
N LEU A 264 12.96 -4.59 -5.94
CA LEU A 264 14.28 -5.22 -6.03
C LEU A 264 14.86 -5.29 -4.62
N GLU A 265 15.28 -6.49 -4.21
CA GLU A 265 15.85 -6.71 -2.87
C GLU A 265 17.22 -7.36 -2.99
N SER A 266 18.16 -6.96 -2.14
CA SER A 266 19.47 -7.54 -2.06
C SER A 266 19.91 -7.73 -0.62
N ALA A 267 20.68 -8.79 -0.36
CA ALA A 267 21.27 -9.02 0.93
C ALA A 267 22.38 -7.98 1.18
N PHE A 268 22.24 -7.16 2.23
CA PHE A 268 23.24 -6.13 2.56
C PHE A 268 24.00 -6.42 3.86
N ALA A 269 23.39 -7.11 4.82
CA ALA A 269 23.97 -7.46 6.11
C ALA A 269 24.32 -8.96 6.11
N LEU A 270 25.52 -9.28 5.70
CA LEU A 270 26.03 -10.65 5.67
C LEU A 270 26.96 -10.91 6.86
N PRO A 271 27.03 -12.15 7.39
CA PRO A 271 27.95 -12.48 8.45
C PRO A 271 29.42 -12.31 7.98
N LYS A 272 30.22 -11.75 8.84
CA LYS A 272 31.68 -11.67 8.62
C LYS A 272 32.29 -12.98 9.05
N VAL A 273 32.86 -13.69 8.08
CA VAL A 273 33.57 -14.95 8.33
C VAL A 273 35.08 -14.75 8.19
N GLN A 274 35.85 -15.61 8.83
CA GLN A 274 37.29 -15.65 8.64
C GLN A 274 37.64 -16.18 7.24
N ASN A 275 38.74 -15.71 6.66
CA ASN A 275 39.21 -16.09 5.32
C ASN A 275 40.68 -16.56 5.33
N SER A 276 41.19 -17.01 6.49
CA SER A 276 42.58 -17.46 6.64
C SER A 276 42.71 -18.96 6.62
N TYR A 277 41.72 -19.68 7.12
CA TYR A 277 41.72 -21.14 7.25
C TYR A 277 40.52 -21.73 6.52
N GLY A 278 40.69 -22.87 5.92
CA GLY A 278 39.63 -23.57 5.19
C GLY A 278 38.96 -24.66 6.02
N GLN A 279 38.30 -25.60 5.34
CA GLN A 279 37.60 -26.72 5.94
C GLN A 279 38.55 -27.63 6.75
N GLY A 280 38.10 -28.06 7.94
CA GLY A 280 38.83 -28.97 8.83
C GLY A 280 38.98 -28.42 10.22
N SER A 281 39.73 -29.08 11.07
CA SER A 281 40.00 -28.67 12.45
C SER A 281 41.45 -28.93 12.84
N LEU A 282 41.97 -28.22 13.84
CA LEU A 282 43.34 -28.37 14.35
C LEU A 282 44.44 -28.15 13.32
N GLY A 283 44.15 -27.38 12.26
CA GLY A 283 45.10 -27.13 11.18
C GLY A 283 45.17 -28.26 10.11
N GLU A 284 44.34 -29.29 10.24
CA GLU A 284 44.28 -30.43 9.33
C GLU A 284 43.00 -30.42 8.50
N PHE A 285 43.09 -30.79 7.24
CA PHE A 285 41.92 -31.01 6.41
C PHE A 285 41.25 -32.31 6.85
N ARG A 286 39.93 -32.24 7.04
CA ARG A 286 39.07 -33.38 7.31
C ARG A 286 38.02 -33.50 6.19
N ASP A 287 38.15 -34.51 5.39
CA ASP A 287 37.22 -34.88 4.34
C ASP A 287 36.04 -35.64 4.94
N SER A 288 35.30 -34.97 5.83
CA SER A 288 34.06 -35.50 6.36
C SER A 288 32.93 -34.52 5.98
N LEU A 289 31.93 -35.04 5.25
CA LEU A 289 30.70 -34.30 4.93
C LEU A 289 29.97 -33.78 6.18
N LEU A 290 30.37 -34.26 7.36
CA LEU A 290 29.82 -33.89 8.65
C LEU A 290 30.65 -32.81 9.39
N THR A 291 31.79 -32.38 8.85
CA THR A 291 32.63 -31.37 9.51
C THR A 291 32.22 -29.99 9.06
N ALA A 292 31.47 -29.29 9.90
CA ALA A 292 31.16 -27.87 9.73
C ALA A 292 32.30 -26.93 10.16
N ASP A 293 33.47 -27.49 10.57
CA ASP A 293 34.58 -26.74 11.10
C ASP A 293 35.36 -26.03 9.97
N SER A 294 35.73 -24.77 10.25
CA SER A 294 36.52 -23.92 9.33
C SER A 294 37.87 -23.53 9.91
N TRP A 295 38.53 -24.49 10.61
CA TRP A 295 39.86 -24.34 11.24
C TRP A 295 40.83 -25.40 10.76
N GLY A 296 40.72 -25.75 9.47
CA GLY A 296 41.67 -26.63 8.76
C GLY A 296 42.98 -25.94 8.39
N PRO A 297 43.68 -26.39 7.32
CA PRO A 297 44.90 -25.77 6.88
C PRO A 297 44.75 -24.31 6.49
N LYS A 298 45.84 -23.55 6.62
CA LYS A 298 45.88 -22.15 6.18
C LYS A 298 45.79 -22.10 4.64
N MET A 299 44.93 -21.21 4.14
CA MET A 299 44.72 -21.00 2.71
C MET A 299 45.81 -20.07 2.18
N THR A 300 46.79 -20.64 1.47
CA THR A 300 47.94 -19.93 0.88
C THR A 300 47.99 -20.01 -0.64
N GLY A 301 46.98 -20.57 -1.28
CA GLY A 301 46.94 -20.76 -2.72
C GLY A 301 47.62 -22.05 -3.17
N GLN A 302 47.87 -22.98 -2.25
CA GLN A 302 48.44 -24.30 -2.57
C GLN A 302 47.52 -25.12 -3.50
N PRO A 303 48.11 -26.07 -4.33
CA PRO A 303 47.31 -26.95 -5.14
C PRO A 303 46.33 -27.78 -4.32
N TRP A 304 45.12 -27.91 -4.82
CA TRP A 304 44.01 -28.56 -4.13
C TRP A 304 43.11 -29.32 -5.13
N VAL A 305 42.38 -30.28 -4.63
CA VAL A 305 41.32 -30.96 -5.38
C VAL A 305 39.99 -30.65 -4.73
N ASN A 306 39.05 -30.08 -5.48
CA ASN A 306 37.73 -29.75 -4.95
C ASN A 306 36.85 -31.01 -4.77
N TYR A 307 35.67 -30.84 -4.19
CA TYR A 307 34.72 -31.95 -3.94
C TYR A 307 34.18 -32.61 -5.22
N LEU A 308 34.37 -32.00 -6.39
CA LEU A 308 34.06 -32.59 -7.69
C LEU A 308 35.27 -33.37 -8.30
N GLY A 309 36.35 -33.52 -7.59
CA GLY A 309 37.56 -34.17 -8.07
C GLY A 309 38.39 -33.31 -9.05
N GLN A 310 38.13 -32.02 -9.16
CA GLN A 310 38.83 -31.13 -10.11
C GLN A 310 40.00 -30.41 -9.44
N PRO A 311 41.16 -30.27 -10.13
CA PRO A 311 42.26 -29.47 -9.65
C PRO A 311 41.88 -28.00 -9.50
N THR A 312 42.24 -27.42 -8.36
CA THR A 312 41.97 -26.02 -8.03
C THR A 312 43.07 -25.51 -7.11
N THR A 313 42.91 -24.28 -6.58
CA THR A 313 43.80 -23.71 -5.57
C THR A 313 43.06 -23.55 -4.23
N TYR A 314 43.75 -23.88 -3.14
CA TYR A 314 43.24 -23.70 -1.79
C TYR A 314 43.43 -22.24 -1.35
N SER A 315 42.54 -21.39 -1.80
CA SER A 315 42.64 -19.93 -1.63
C SER A 315 41.38 -19.37 -0.91
N PRO A 316 41.54 -18.25 -0.21
CA PRO A 316 40.42 -17.55 0.40
C PRO A 316 39.31 -17.24 -0.59
N GLN A 317 38.04 -17.39 -0.15
CA GLN A 317 36.84 -17.08 -0.92
C GLN A 317 35.99 -16.04 -0.16
N PRO A 318 36.42 -14.76 -0.08
CA PRO A 318 35.82 -13.76 0.77
C PRO A 318 34.36 -13.44 0.35
N ASP A 319 34.05 -13.58 -0.92
CA ASP A 319 32.74 -13.30 -1.48
C ASP A 319 31.81 -14.54 -1.58
N ASN A 320 32.22 -15.68 -1.03
CA ASN A 320 31.46 -16.93 -1.15
C ASN A 320 30.02 -16.79 -0.68
N ILE A 321 29.82 -16.22 0.52
CA ILE A 321 28.46 -15.96 1.05
C ILE A 321 27.71 -14.95 0.18
N LYS A 322 28.36 -13.88 -0.24
CA LYS A 322 27.76 -12.86 -1.09
C LYS A 322 27.33 -13.41 -2.44
N ASN A 323 28.19 -14.22 -3.05
CA ASN A 323 27.95 -14.82 -4.39
C ASN A 323 26.84 -15.88 -4.36
N PHE A 324 26.51 -16.42 -3.18
CA PHE A 324 25.38 -17.33 -3.03
C PHE A 324 24.05 -16.63 -3.23
N PHE A 325 23.93 -15.38 -2.74
CA PHE A 325 22.67 -14.64 -2.84
C PHE A 325 22.56 -13.93 -4.20
N ARG A 326 21.33 -13.86 -4.71
CA ARG A 326 20.99 -13.09 -5.90
C ARG A 326 20.20 -11.83 -5.53
N THR A 327 20.08 -10.89 -6.43
CA THR A 327 19.10 -9.83 -6.32
C THR A 327 17.72 -10.42 -6.57
N ALA A 328 16.86 -10.35 -5.57
CA ALA A 328 15.47 -10.74 -5.68
C ALA A 328 14.69 -9.74 -6.53
N GLN A 329 13.71 -10.23 -7.28
CA GLN A 329 12.85 -9.43 -8.14
C GLN A 329 11.40 -9.82 -7.90
N SER A 330 10.57 -8.82 -7.63
CA SER A 330 9.15 -9.02 -7.39
C SER A 330 8.35 -8.07 -8.26
N PHE A 331 7.45 -8.62 -9.07
CA PHE A 331 6.55 -7.88 -9.93
C PHE A 331 5.11 -8.14 -9.51
N ASN A 332 4.37 -7.06 -9.27
CA ASN A 332 2.96 -7.11 -8.95
C ASN A 332 2.18 -6.26 -9.95
N ASN A 333 1.29 -6.88 -10.71
CA ASN A 333 0.44 -6.21 -11.67
C ASN A 333 -1.02 -6.55 -11.37
N SER A 334 -1.84 -5.54 -11.11
CA SER A 334 -3.25 -5.73 -10.83
C SER A 334 -4.12 -4.78 -11.65
N ILE A 335 -5.24 -5.30 -12.11
CA ILE A 335 -6.32 -4.54 -12.73
C ILE A 335 -7.60 -4.81 -11.98
N SER A 336 -8.37 -3.77 -11.67
CA SER A 336 -9.68 -3.93 -11.06
C SER A 336 -10.71 -3.03 -11.74
N VAL A 337 -11.93 -3.52 -11.81
CA VAL A 337 -13.10 -2.82 -12.32
C VAL A 337 -14.19 -2.86 -11.26
N SER A 338 -14.72 -1.72 -10.90
CA SER A 338 -15.85 -1.61 -9.99
C SER A 338 -16.96 -0.77 -10.63
N GLY A 339 -18.19 -1.16 -10.40
CA GLY A 339 -19.36 -0.44 -10.92
C GLY A 339 -20.66 -0.99 -10.38
N GLY A 340 -21.74 -0.30 -10.64
CA GLY A 340 -23.06 -0.76 -10.21
C GLY A 340 -24.08 0.36 -10.08
N ASN A 341 -25.22 -0.01 -9.57
CA ASN A 341 -26.36 0.86 -9.28
C ASN A 341 -26.92 0.56 -7.90
N ASP A 342 -28.10 1.09 -7.57
CA ASP A 342 -28.75 0.86 -6.28
C ASP A 342 -29.15 -0.60 -6.01
N LYS A 343 -29.28 -1.42 -7.06
CA LYS A 343 -29.76 -2.80 -6.96
C LYS A 343 -28.66 -3.84 -7.04
N SER A 344 -27.55 -3.51 -7.66
CA SER A 344 -26.42 -4.43 -7.81
C SER A 344 -25.12 -3.65 -7.98
N GLN A 345 -24.10 -4.06 -7.24
CA GLN A 345 -22.76 -3.51 -7.30
C GLN A 345 -21.79 -4.67 -7.52
N THR A 346 -20.84 -4.47 -8.41
CA THR A 346 -19.87 -5.50 -8.78
C THR A 346 -18.45 -4.94 -8.68
N TYR A 347 -17.57 -5.71 -8.07
CA TYR A 347 -16.13 -5.54 -8.08
C TYR A 347 -15.48 -6.77 -8.68
N LEU A 348 -14.63 -6.59 -9.67
CA LEU A 348 -13.82 -7.64 -10.27
C LEU A 348 -12.37 -7.20 -10.30
N SER A 349 -11.47 -8.04 -9.84
CA SER A 349 -10.03 -7.81 -9.96
C SER A 349 -9.30 -9.04 -10.49
N TYR A 350 -8.18 -8.78 -11.15
CA TYR A 350 -7.18 -9.77 -11.52
C TYR A 350 -5.81 -9.25 -11.13
N THR A 351 -5.03 -10.08 -10.43
CA THR A 351 -3.67 -9.76 -10.03
C THR A 351 -2.72 -10.89 -10.41
N ASN A 352 -1.59 -10.52 -10.99
CA ASN A 352 -0.44 -11.37 -11.21
C ASN A 352 0.71 -10.93 -10.31
N ASN A 353 1.19 -11.85 -9.48
CA ASN A 353 2.38 -11.69 -8.64
C ASN A 353 3.44 -12.68 -9.11
N SER A 354 4.60 -12.17 -9.49
CA SER A 354 5.78 -12.97 -9.84
C SER A 354 6.93 -12.54 -8.95
N ASN A 355 7.31 -13.39 -8.02
CA ASN A 355 8.31 -13.09 -7.01
C ASN A 355 9.46 -14.09 -7.08
N GLU A 356 10.67 -13.58 -7.13
CA GLU A 356 11.90 -14.36 -7.00
C GLU A 356 12.64 -13.93 -5.75
N GLY A 357 12.97 -14.87 -4.86
CA GLY A 357 13.66 -14.61 -3.61
C GLY A 357 15.16 -14.38 -3.76
N ILE A 358 15.81 -13.89 -2.69
CA ILE A 358 17.26 -13.68 -2.64
C ILE A 358 18.05 -15.02 -2.67
N VAL A 359 17.42 -16.11 -2.25
CA VAL A 359 18.01 -17.45 -2.29
C VAL A 359 17.71 -18.07 -3.65
N PRO A 360 18.70 -18.60 -4.38
CA PRO A 360 18.48 -19.30 -5.64
C PRO A 360 17.49 -20.45 -5.51
N GLY A 361 16.62 -20.62 -6.51
CA GLY A 361 15.59 -21.66 -6.52
C GLY A 361 14.31 -21.33 -5.72
N ASN A 362 14.27 -20.20 -5.01
CA ASN A 362 13.07 -19.75 -4.32
C ASN A 362 12.28 -18.79 -5.20
N SER A 363 11.08 -19.19 -5.63
CA SER A 363 10.20 -18.35 -6.46
C SER A 363 8.71 -18.64 -6.20
N LEU A 364 7.86 -17.67 -6.45
CA LEU A 364 6.42 -17.76 -6.35
C LEU A 364 5.76 -17.07 -7.54
N LEU A 365 4.91 -17.79 -8.26
CA LEU A 365 4.00 -17.21 -9.25
C LEU A 365 2.57 -17.39 -8.78
N ARG A 366 1.82 -16.29 -8.65
CA ARG A 366 0.44 -16.31 -8.20
C ARG A 366 -0.45 -15.50 -9.12
N HIS A 367 -1.58 -16.08 -9.47
CA HIS A 367 -2.68 -15.41 -10.15
C HIS A 367 -3.89 -15.38 -9.23
N THR A 368 -4.41 -14.18 -8.96
CA THR A 368 -5.58 -14.00 -8.08
C THR A 368 -6.70 -13.35 -8.87
N VAL A 369 -7.88 -13.94 -8.82
CA VAL A 369 -9.12 -13.35 -9.35
C VAL A 369 -10.08 -13.16 -8.19
N THR A 370 -10.59 -11.94 -8.00
CA THR A 370 -11.57 -11.64 -6.98
C THR A 370 -12.83 -11.09 -7.63
N LEU A 371 -13.97 -11.70 -7.30
CA LEU A 371 -15.29 -11.23 -7.70
C LEU A 371 -16.14 -10.99 -6.48
N HIS A 372 -16.67 -9.78 -6.35
CA HIS A 372 -17.60 -9.42 -5.29
C HIS A 372 -18.86 -8.84 -5.94
N VAL A 373 -20.02 -9.43 -5.69
CA VAL A 373 -21.31 -8.97 -6.16
C VAL A 373 -22.24 -8.78 -4.96
N THR A 374 -22.86 -7.62 -4.90
CA THR A 374 -23.77 -7.25 -3.79
C THR A 374 -25.10 -6.81 -4.35
#